data_9e2811a6a4929193e11e500994f3b17b
#
_entry.id   9e2811a6a4929193e11e500994f3b17b
#
_cell.length_a   1.000
_cell.length_b   1.000
_cell.length_c   1.000
_cell.angle_alpha   90.00
_cell.angle_beta   90.00
_cell.angle_gamma   90.00
#
_symmetry.space_group_name_H-M   'P 1'
#
loop_
_entity.id
_entity.type
_entity.pdbx_description
1 polymer ?
#
loop_
_entity_poly.entity_id
_entity_poly.type
_entity_poly.pdbx_seq_one_letter_code
_entity_poly.pdbx_strand_id
1 'polypeptide(L)' 'MKANDVLKKLWAIKARAAEPVPKGYKSREDWAKEWGIHLSTARMWLMQMEKAGKMKKVKLRFFDGRRIQMKFFYG' A
#
# COMPACT_ATOMS: atom_id res chain seq x y z
N MET A 1 9.21 -30.13 -15.77
CA MET A 1 9.15 -28.99 -14.85
C MET A 1 8.68 -29.44 -13.49
N LYS A 2 9.39 -29.08 -12.43
CA LYS A 2 8.99 -29.47 -11.08
C LYS A 2 7.82 -28.60 -10.61
N ALA A 3 6.92 -29.17 -9.81
CA ALA A 3 5.74 -28.47 -9.32
C ALA A 3 6.09 -27.17 -8.55
N ASN A 4 7.23 -27.17 -7.85
CA ASN A 4 7.69 -25.99 -7.11
C ASN A 4 8.00 -24.81 -8.02
N ASP A 5 8.51 -25.06 -9.23
CA ASP A 5 8.81 -24.00 -10.19
C ASP A 5 7.54 -23.35 -10.72
N VAL A 6 6.50 -24.17 -10.94
CA VAL A 6 5.19 -23.67 -11.35
C VAL A 6 4.58 -22.79 -10.27
N LEU A 7 4.65 -23.22 -9.01
CA LEU A 7 4.16 -22.44 -7.88
C LEU A 7 4.89 -21.10 -7.73
N LYS A 8 6.22 -21.12 -7.88
CA LYS A 8 7.01 -19.89 -7.83
C LYS A 8 6.62 -18.90 -8.93
N LYS A 9 6.38 -19.40 -10.13
CA LYS A 9 5.93 -18.56 -11.25
C LYS A 9 4.56 -17.98 -10.99
N LEU A 10 3.63 -18.76 -10.45
CA LEU A 10 2.30 -18.28 -10.08
C LEU A 10 2.37 -17.20 -9.00
N TRP A 11 3.22 -17.38 -7.99
CA TRP A 11 3.45 -16.40 -6.96
C TRP A 11 4.04 -15.11 -7.52
N ALA A 12 5.00 -15.22 -8.42
CA ALA A 12 5.60 -14.07 -9.08
C ALA A 12 4.56 -13.28 -9.90
N ILE A 13 3.69 -13.99 -10.62
CA ILE A 13 2.62 -13.36 -11.39
C ILE A 13 1.63 -12.65 -10.46
N LYS A 14 1.23 -13.29 -9.37
CA LYS A 14 0.33 -12.69 -8.38
C LYS A 14 0.97 -11.47 -7.72
N ALA A 15 2.24 -11.54 -7.37
CA ALA A 15 2.97 -10.42 -6.80
C ALA A 15 3.06 -9.25 -7.78
N ARG A 16 3.19 -9.53 -9.08
CA ARG A 16 3.22 -8.52 -10.12
C ARG A 16 1.85 -7.88 -10.39
N ALA A 17 0.76 -8.54 -9.99
CA ALA A 17 -0.58 -7.98 -10.10
C ALA A 17 -0.80 -6.81 -9.14
N ALA A 18 0.00 -6.72 -8.07
CA ALA A 18 0.00 -5.58 -7.17
C ALA A 18 0.92 -4.49 -7.74
N GLU A 19 0.44 -3.26 -7.76
CA GLU A 19 1.25 -2.13 -8.20
C GLU A 19 2.34 -1.83 -7.17
N PRO A 20 3.59 -1.52 -7.59
CA PRO A 20 4.64 -1.19 -6.65
C PRO A 20 4.36 0.14 -5.96
N VAL A 21 4.64 0.20 -4.66
CA VAL A 21 4.50 1.44 -3.91
C VAL A 21 5.64 2.39 -4.30
N PRO A 22 5.34 3.62 -4.70
CA PRO A 22 6.38 4.60 -5.02
C PRO A 22 7.28 4.86 -3.81
N LYS A 23 8.54 5.17 -4.06
CA LYS A 23 9.50 5.44 -3.00
C LYS A 23 9.04 6.65 -2.17
N GLY A 24 9.09 6.50 -0.86
CA GLY A 24 8.65 7.55 0.06
C GLY A 24 7.17 7.54 0.40
N TYR A 25 6.39 6.68 -0.25
CA TYR A 25 4.96 6.54 0.05
C TYR A 25 4.74 5.43 1.07
N LYS A 26 3.81 5.67 1.99
CA LYS A 26 3.44 4.71 3.04
C LYS A 26 1.93 4.66 3.19
N SER A 27 1.44 3.51 3.66
CA SER A 27 0.02 3.36 3.98
C SER A 27 -0.34 4.17 5.22
N ARG A 28 -1.64 4.32 5.46
CA ARG A 28 -2.13 5.03 6.65
C ARG A 28 -1.66 4.38 7.94
N GLU A 29 -1.66 3.05 7.98
CA GLU A 29 -1.19 2.29 9.14
C GLU A 29 0.29 2.54 9.40
N ASP A 30 1.10 2.58 8.36
CA ASP A 30 2.53 2.84 8.47
C ASP A 30 2.81 4.25 8.98
N TRP A 31 2.07 5.25 8.49
CA TRP A 31 2.20 6.62 8.98
C TRP A 31 1.77 6.75 10.44
N ALA A 32 0.70 6.02 10.84
CA ALA A 32 0.26 6.02 12.23
C ALA A 32 1.35 5.48 13.14
N LYS A 33 2.02 4.40 12.75
CA LYS A 33 3.12 3.81 13.50
C LYS A 33 4.31 4.77 13.60
N GLU A 34 4.65 5.41 12.48
CA GLU A 34 5.79 6.32 12.44
C GLU A 34 5.57 7.54 13.32
N TRP A 35 4.35 8.05 13.34
CA TRP A 35 4.01 9.20 14.16
C TRP A 35 3.63 8.85 15.59
N GLY A 36 3.48 7.54 15.89
CA GLY A 36 3.11 7.09 17.23
C GLY A 36 1.72 7.52 17.64
N ILE A 37 0.77 7.56 16.70
CA ILE A 37 -0.61 8.00 16.92
C ILE A 37 -1.60 6.94 16.49
N HIS A 38 -2.85 7.14 16.87
CA HIS A 38 -3.94 6.24 16.47
C HIS A 38 -4.21 6.35 14.97
N LEU A 39 -4.69 5.25 14.37
CA LEU A 39 -5.00 5.22 12.94
C LEU A 39 -6.03 6.29 12.55
N SER A 40 -7.06 6.49 13.36
CA SER A 40 -8.07 7.51 13.10
C SER A 40 -7.47 8.92 13.06
N THR A 41 -6.55 9.22 13.96
CA THR A 41 -5.83 10.50 13.98
C THR A 41 -4.92 10.64 12.76
N ALA A 42 -4.22 9.56 12.40
CA ALA A 42 -3.36 9.56 11.22
C ALA A 42 -4.16 9.83 9.94
N ARG A 43 -5.33 9.22 9.81
CA ARG A 43 -6.22 9.48 8.66
C ARG A 43 -6.59 10.95 8.55
N MET A 44 -6.93 11.58 9.66
CA MET A 44 -7.28 12.99 9.69
C MET A 44 -6.09 13.86 9.28
N TRP A 45 -4.91 13.58 9.83
CA TRP A 45 -3.69 14.33 9.52
C TRP A 45 -3.29 14.19 8.05
N LEU A 46 -3.37 12.97 7.51
CA LEU A 46 -3.07 12.72 6.11
C LEU A 46 -4.02 13.47 5.19
N MET A 47 -5.31 13.49 5.52
CA MET A 47 -6.31 14.21 4.76
C MET A 47 -6.03 15.72 4.76
N GLN A 48 -5.67 16.28 5.91
CA GLN A 48 -5.32 17.69 6.04
C GLN A 48 -4.07 18.03 5.24
N MET A 49 -3.05 17.18 5.32
CA MET A 49 -1.79 17.39 4.57
C MET A 49 -2.01 17.32 3.06
N GLU A 50 -2.86 16.40 2.61
CA GLU A 50 -3.23 16.31 1.20
C GLU A 50 -3.93 17.57 0.73
N LYS A 51 -4.91 18.06 1.49
CA LYS A 51 -5.63 19.30 1.17
C LYS A 51 -4.70 20.52 1.14
N ALA A 52 -3.71 20.53 2.03
CA ALA A 52 -2.73 21.61 2.09
C ALA A 52 -1.64 21.50 0.99
N GLY A 53 -1.69 20.45 0.18
CA GLY A 53 -0.68 20.22 -0.87
C GLY A 53 0.67 19.76 -0.35
N LYS A 54 0.79 19.37 0.92
CA LYS A 54 2.04 18.91 1.51
C LYS A 54 2.29 17.42 1.28
N MET A 55 1.27 16.67 0.98
CA MET A 55 1.36 15.25 0.66
C MET A 55 0.50 14.92 -0.54
N LYS A 56 0.93 13.89 -1.26
CA LYS A 56 0.17 13.34 -2.39
C LYS A 56 -0.40 12.00 -2.00
N LYS A 57 -1.58 11.71 -2.52
CA LYS A 57 -2.26 10.43 -2.31
C LYS A 57 -2.27 9.66 -3.61
N VAL A 58 -1.89 8.38 -3.56
CA VAL A 58 -2.02 7.46 -4.69
C VAL A 58 -2.88 6.29 -4.28
N LYS A 59 -3.67 5.81 -5.22
CA LYS A 59 -4.53 4.64 -5.04
C LYS A 59 -3.90 3.49 -5.80
N LEU A 60 -3.46 2.47 -5.09
CA LEU A 60 -2.78 1.33 -5.68
C LEU A 60 -3.55 0.05 -5.44
N ARG A 61 -3.39 -0.89 -6.36
CA ARG A 61 -3.94 -2.23 -6.22
C ARG A 61 -3.06 -3.02 -5.27
N PHE A 62 -3.70 -3.73 -4.37
CA PHE A 62 -3.03 -4.59 -3.42
C PHE A 62 -3.68 -5.97 -3.43
N PHE A 63 -2.87 -7.01 -3.57
CA PHE A 63 -3.34 -8.38 -3.55
C PHE A 63 -3.07 -8.98 -2.17
N ASP A 64 -4.14 -9.33 -1.45
CA ASP A 64 -4.03 -9.85 -0.08
C ASP A 64 -3.95 -11.38 0.00
N GLY A 65 -3.84 -12.07 -1.12
CA GLY A 65 -3.85 -13.53 -1.22
C GLY A 65 -5.20 -14.10 -1.62
N ARG A 66 -6.27 -13.34 -1.54
CA ARG A 66 -7.63 -13.78 -1.91
C ARG A 66 -8.24 -12.93 -3.01
N ARG A 67 -8.07 -11.64 -2.94
CA ARG A 67 -8.64 -10.70 -3.89
C ARG A 67 -7.77 -9.46 -4.02
N ILE A 68 -7.97 -8.72 -5.09
CA ILE A 68 -7.32 -7.44 -5.29
C ILE A 68 -8.14 -6.38 -4.55
N GLN A 69 -7.47 -5.62 -3.68
CA GLN A 69 -8.05 -4.50 -2.96
C GLN A 69 -7.38 -3.21 -3.39
N MET A 70 -8.11 -2.12 -3.31
CA MET A 70 -7.53 -0.80 -3.52
C MET A 70 -7.07 -0.25 -2.18
N LYS A 71 -5.86 0.29 -2.15
CA LYS A 71 -5.27 0.84 -0.93
C LYS A 71 -4.65 2.20 -1.23
N PHE A 72 -4.82 3.14 -0.32
CA PHE A 72 -4.25 4.47 -0.46
C PHE A 72 -2.88 4.54 0.21
N PHE A 73 -1.94 5.20 -0.46
CA PHE A 73 -0.61 5.50 0.06
C PHE A 73 -0.35 6.99 -0.04
N TYR A 74 0.38 7.52 0.93
CA TYR A 74 0.64 8.96 1.05
C TYR A 74 2.14 9.21 1.12
N GLY A 75 2.56 10.24 0.47
CA GLY A 75 3.98 10.60 0.48
C GLY A 75 4.28 12.04 0.10
#